data_8b5687a812dd4882092943499637b10a
#
_entry.id   8b5687a812dd4882092943499637b10a
#
_cell.length_a   1.000
_cell.length_b   1.000
_cell.length_c   1.000
_cell.angle_alpha   90.00
_cell.angle_beta   90.00
_cell.angle_gamma   90.00
#
_symmetry.space_group_name_H-M   'P 1'
#
loop_
_entity.id
_entity.type
_entity.pdbx_description
1 polymer ?
#
loop_
_entity_poly.entity_id
_entity_poly.type
_entity_poly.pdbx_seq_one_letter_code
_entity_poly.pdbx_strand_id
1 'polypeptide(L)'
;MRREFEEKEQNPDRCWFFEPFVPDRVAIPDVSRPGAAHNVAWETLSTDELATNPALWQLSPDTNWHGFPDLAEGFAMTDPNKLTLLTPGFDRTTGAYAEHGIPAPVVAQYLRENRIVPEKNDLNSLLFLLTPGVEASKAGTLISGLVAFKRLHDDNALLADAIPEFYQRRQTRYAGVRLRDLCGEMHRFFRDANVSALQARQFMPEHMPEIAMSPRDAARRLIRNDFDAAFREVDVL
;
A
#
# COMPACT_ATOMS: atom_id res chain seq x y z
N MET A 1 3.52 -15.93 3.22
CA MET A 1 3.10 -14.74 3.95
C MET A 1 2.67 -15.05 5.39
N ARG A 2 1.61 -15.84 5.60
CA ARG A 2 1.12 -16.19 6.95
C ARG A 2 2.18 -16.77 7.89
N ARG A 3 2.98 -17.77 7.45
CA ARG A 3 4.06 -18.36 8.27
C ARG A 3 5.13 -17.37 8.71
N GLU A 4 5.36 -16.36 7.92
CA GLU A 4 6.39 -15.34 8.21
C GLU A 4 5.88 -14.28 9.20
N PHE A 5 4.54 -14.12 9.34
CA PHE A 5 3.95 -13.36 10.44
C PHE A 5 4.08 -14.10 11.77
N GLU A 6 3.88 -15.42 11.76
CA GLU A 6 4.09 -16.27 12.95
C GLU A 6 5.56 -16.20 13.40
N GLU A 7 6.51 -16.17 12.46
CA GLU A 7 7.95 -16.00 12.78
C GLU A 7 8.27 -14.59 13.32
N LYS A 8 7.54 -13.56 12.95
CA LYS A 8 7.70 -12.19 13.46
C LYS A 8 7.36 -12.11 14.96
N GLU A 9 6.28 -12.75 15.38
CA GLU A 9 5.90 -12.80 16.81
C GLU A 9 6.90 -13.58 17.66
N GLN A 10 7.54 -14.60 17.10
CA GLN A 10 8.48 -15.46 17.80
C GLN A 10 9.92 -14.94 17.82
N ASN A 11 10.29 -14.03 16.94
CA ASN A 11 11.63 -13.49 16.84
C ASN A 11 11.65 -11.99 16.47
N PRO A 12 11.64 -11.08 17.47
CA PRO A 12 11.67 -9.63 17.27
C PRO A 12 12.84 -9.14 16.43
N ASP A 13 13.99 -9.83 16.44
CA ASP A 13 15.18 -9.48 15.67
C ASP A 13 15.02 -9.75 14.17
N ARG A 14 14.03 -10.55 13.81
CA ARG A 14 13.61 -10.80 12.43
C ARG A 14 12.37 -10.00 12.05
N CYS A 15 12.29 -8.75 12.45
CA CYS A 15 11.16 -7.89 12.14
C CYS A 15 10.90 -7.90 10.62
N TRP A 16 9.73 -8.43 10.23
CA TRP A 16 9.27 -8.40 8.87
C TRP A 16 8.79 -6.99 8.53
N PHE A 17 9.17 -6.46 7.39
CA PHE A 17 8.87 -5.08 7.03
C PHE A 17 7.47 -4.85 6.49
N PHE A 18 6.88 -5.86 5.86
CA PHE A 18 5.69 -5.68 5.05
C PHE A 18 4.49 -6.31 5.75
N GLU A 19 3.43 -5.53 5.85
CA GLU A 19 2.20 -5.94 6.51
C GLU A 19 1.04 -5.93 5.50
N PRO A 20 0.25 -7.01 5.35
CA PRO A 20 -0.93 -6.95 4.51
C PRO A 20 -1.98 -6.03 5.13
N PHE A 21 -2.66 -5.29 4.26
CA PHE A 21 -3.78 -4.46 4.64
C PHE A 21 -5.04 -5.32 4.78
N VAL A 22 -5.18 -5.93 5.95
CA VAL A 22 -6.29 -6.83 6.32
C VAL A 22 -6.72 -6.55 7.74
N PRO A 23 -7.90 -7.03 8.19
CA PRO A 23 -8.29 -6.92 9.59
C PRO A 23 -7.29 -7.60 10.52
N ASP A 24 -7.03 -7.01 11.68
CA ASP A 24 -6.23 -7.68 12.72
C ASP A 24 -7.03 -8.84 13.33
N ARG A 25 -8.32 -8.59 13.56
CA ARG A 25 -9.25 -9.56 14.13
C ARG A 25 -10.60 -9.46 13.44
N VAL A 26 -11.32 -10.58 13.41
CA VAL A 26 -12.67 -10.68 12.89
C VAL A 26 -13.59 -11.43 13.84
N ALA A 27 -14.84 -11.03 13.88
CA ALA A 27 -15.88 -11.73 14.64
C ALA A 27 -16.47 -12.87 13.80
N ILE A 28 -16.30 -14.11 14.24
CA ILE A 28 -16.89 -15.30 13.62
C ILE A 28 -18.10 -15.71 14.46
N PRO A 29 -19.30 -15.83 13.88
CA PRO A 29 -20.47 -16.31 14.60
C PRO A 29 -20.23 -17.68 15.24
N ASP A 30 -20.62 -17.83 16.48
CA ASP A 30 -20.57 -19.13 17.16
C ASP A 30 -21.77 -19.99 16.71
N VAL A 31 -21.48 -21.03 15.94
CA VAL A 31 -22.50 -21.95 15.43
C VAL A 31 -23.26 -22.65 16.57
N SER A 32 -22.63 -22.82 17.73
CA SER A 32 -23.24 -23.49 18.90
C SER A 32 -24.06 -22.54 19.79
N ARG A 33 -23.91 -21.22 19.61
CA ARG A 33 -24.56 -20.17 20.43
C ARG A 33 -25.06 -19.03 19.55
N PRO A 34 -26.30 -19.11 19.04
CA PRO A 34 -26.86 -18.03 18.21
C PRO A 34 -26.78 -16.66 18.91
N GLY A 35 -26.20 -15.68 18.21
CA GLY A 35 -25.97 -14.34 18.74
C GLY A 35 -24.65 -14.11 19.48
N ALA A 36 -23.84 -15.17 19.68
CA ALA A 36 -22.45 -15.04 20.15
C ALA A 36 -21.48 -15.07 18.96
N ALA A 37 -20.32 -14.40 19.11
CA ALA A 37 -19.24 -14.43 18.16
C ALA A 37 -17.90 -14.63 18.87
N HIS A 38 -17.00 -15.35 18.22
CA HIS A 38 -15.62 -15.48 18.62
C HIS A 38 -14.75 -14.47 17.88
N ASN A 39 -14.01 -13.68 18.62
CA ASN A 39 -13.07 -12.72 18.03
C ASN A 39 -11.72 -13.40 17.80
N VAL A 40 -11.42 -13.80 16.57
CA VAL A 40 -10.22 -14.52 16.17
C VAL A 40 -9.26 -13.61 15.39
N ALA A 41 -7.96 -13.87 15.49
CA ALA A 41 -6.99 -13.17 14.64
C ALA A 41 -7.19 -13.59 13.18
N TRP A 42 -7.26 -12.62 12.28
CA TRP A 42 -7.52 -12.85 10.85
C TRP A 42 -6.51 -13.82 10.21
N GLU A 43 -5.25 -13.71 10.59
CA GLU A 43 -4.16 -14.58 10.12
C GLU A 43 -4.32 -16.05 10.52
N THR A 44 -5.13 -16.35 11.54
CA THR A 44 -5.37 -17.74 12.00
C THR A 44 -6.46 -18.44 11.22
N LEU A 45 -7.22 -17.72 10.38
CA LEU A 45 -8.28 -18.29 9.57
C LEU A 45 -7.71 -19.23 8.51
N SER A 46 -8.44 -20.29 8.23
CA SER A 46 -8.12 -21.21 7.14
C SER A 46 -8.32 -20.54 5.77
N THR A 47 -7.64 -21.06 4.77
CA THR A 47 -7.82 -20.60 3.39
C THR A 47 -9.26 -20.79 2.92
N ASP A 48 -9.91 -21.89 3.34
CA ASP A 48 -11.29 -22.20 2.97
C ASP A 48 -12.28 -21.21 3.60
N GLU A 49 -12.09 -20.85 4.88
CA GLU A 49 -12.89 -19.80 5.52
C GLU A 49 -12.74 -18.46 4.80
N LEU A 50 -11.51 -18.06 4.48
CA LEU A 50 -11.24 -16.83 3.74
C LEU A 50 -11.85 -16.84 2.34
N ALA A 51 -11.87 -17.99 1.66
CA ALA A 51 -12.39 -18.12 0.31
C ALA A 51 -13.92 -18.15 0.25
N THR A 52 -14.59 -18.64 1.29
CA THR A 52 -16.04 -18.93 1.27
C THR A 52 -16.88 -17.94 2.08
N ASN A 53 -16.28 -17.14 2.95
CA ASN A 53 -17.01 -16.21 3.81
C ASN A 53 -16.71 -14.74 3.45
N PRO A 54 -17.59 -14.07 2.66
CA PRO A 54 -17.42 -12.68 2.27
C PRO A 54 -17.40 -11.70 3.46
N ALA A 55 -18.06 -12.05 4.57
CA ALA A 55 -18.10 -11.18 5.75
C ALA A 55 -16.72 -10.91 6.36
N LEU A 56 -15.76 -11.82 6.14
CA LEU A 56 -14.37 -11.65 6.61
C LEU A 56 -13.61 -10.54 5.89
N TRP A 57 -14.13 -10.06 4.76
CA TRP A 57 -13.52 -9.02 3.93
C TRP A 57 -14.24 -7.67 4.04
N GLN A 58 -15.37 -7.63 4.78
CA GLN A 58 -16.15 -6.40 4.94
C GLN A 58 -15.42 -5.38 5.81
N LEU A 59 -15.58 -4.12 5.45
CA LEU A 59 -15.16 -2.99 6.26
C LEU A 59 -16.28 -2.69 7.26
N SER A 60 -16.15 -3.22 8.46
CA SER A 60 -17.14 -3.03 9.51
C SER A 60 -16.94 -1.70 10.23
N PRO A 61 -18.01 -0.91 10.52
CA PRO A 61 -17.92 0.37 11.21
C PRO A 61 -17.34 0.24 12.63
N ASP A 62 -17.48 -0.94 13.25
CA ASP A 62 -16.97 -1.22 14.60
C ASP A 62 -15.46 -1.50 14.65
N THR A 63 -14.79 -1.45 13.50
CA THR A 63 -13.37 -1.73 13.39
C THR A 63 -12.60 -0.55 12.80
N ASN A 64 -11.41 -0.27 13.36
CA ASN A 64 -10.60 0.89 12.94
C ASN A 64 -9.48 0.52 11.94
N TRP A 65 -9.31 -0.76 11.63
CA TRP A 65 -8.16 -1.21 10.82
C TRP A 65 -8.12 -0.60 9.41
N HIS A 66 -9.27 -0.23 8.85
CA HIS A 66 -9.40 0.33 7.51
C HIS A 66 -9.38 1.86 7.45
N GLY A 67 -9.50 2.56 8.59
CA GLY A 67 -9.44 4.02 8.67
C GLY A 67 -10.69 4.77 8.18
N PHE A 68 -11.84 4.08 8.02
CA PHE A 68 -13.12 4.66 7.58
C PHE A 68 -14.21 4.48 8.63
N PRO A 69 -14.24 5.30 9.69
CA PRO A 69 -15.14 5.10 10.84
C PRO A 69 -16.62 5.29 10.51
N ASP A 70 -16.93 6.06 9.45
CA ASP A 70 -18.30 6.46 9.10
C ASP A 70 -18.95 5.54 8.05
N LEU A 71 -18.32 4.42 7.70
CA LEU A 71 -18.92 3.46 6.77
C LEU A 71 -20.11 2.76 7.41
N ALA A 72 -21.22 2.67 6.67
CA ALA A 72 -22.35 1.84 7.07
C ALA A 72 -21.97 0.35 7.00
N GLU A 73 -22.57 -0.45 7.89
CA GLU A 73 -22.38 -1.91 7.87
C GLU A 73 -22.76 -2.50 6.51
N GLY A 74 -21.90 -3.37 5.99
CA GLY A 74 -22.11 -4.04 4.70
C GLY A 74 -21.98 -3.14 3.46
N PHE A 75 -21.55 -1.87 3.63
CA PHE A 75 -21.43 -0.92 2.52
C PHE A 75 -20.24 -1.25 1.60
N ALA A 76 -19.13 -1.66 2.15
CA ALA A 76 -17.91 -1.92 1.40
C ALA A 76 -17.16 -3.16 1.91
N MET A 77 -16.38 -3.76 1.03
CA MET A 77 -15.46 -4.84 1.37
C MET A 77 -14.14 -4.66 0.63
N THR A 78 -13.07 -5.22 1.19
CA THR A 78 -11.81 -5.35 0.46
C THR A 78 -11.96 -6.34 -0.68
N ASP A 79 -11.36 -6.03 -1.82
CA ASP A 79 -11.31 -6.94 -2.97
C ASP A 79 -10.29 -8.06 -2.69
N PRO A 80 -10.70 -9.33 -2.57
CA PRO A 80 -9.79 -10.44 -2.28
C PRO A 80 -8.79 -10.72 -3.42
N ASN A 81 -9.02 -10.17 -4.61
CA ASN A 81 -8.06 -10.25 -5.72
C ASN A 81 -6.97 -9.18 -5.62
N LYS A 82 -7.03 -8.29 -4.65
CA LYS A 82 -6.06 -7.21 -4.44
C LYS A 82 -5.31 -7.41 -3.14
N LEU A 83 -4.02 -7.64 -3.26
CA LEU A 83 -3.12 -7.68 -2.11
C LEU A 83 -2.47 -6.31 -1.94
N THR A 84 -2.87 -5.59 -0.90
CA THR A 84 -2.18 -4.37 -0.48
C THR A 84 -1.18 -4.71 0.61
N LEU A 85 0.08 -4.33 0.42
CA LEU A 85 1.14 -4.43 1.41
C LEU A 85 1.52 -3.04 1.90
N LEU A 86 1.51 -2.86 3.21
CA LEU A 86 2.02 -1.66 3.86
C LEU A 86 3.53 -1.78 4.03
N THR A 87 4.23 -0.69 3.83
CA THR A 87 5.65 -0.56 4.18
C THR A 87 5.79 0.02 5.59
N PRO A 88 6.88 -0.31 6.33
CA PRO A 88 7.02 0.15 7.70
C PRO A 88 7.19 1.66 7.81
N GLY A 89 6.77 2.20 8.94
CA GLY A 89 6.96 3.60 9.29
C GLY A 89 5.73 4.48 9.18
N PHE A 90 4.57 3.92 8.83
CA PHE A 90 3.30 4.62 8.79
C PHE A 90 2.23 3.84 9.53
N ASP A 91 1.58 4.48 10.48
CA ASP A 91 0.45 3.91 11.22
C ASP A 91 -0.85 4.23 10.47
N ARG A 92 -1.47 3.21 9.89
CA ARG A 92 -2.71 3.32 9.12
C ARG A 92 -3.91 3.78 9.97
N THR A 93 -3.88 3.54 11.28
CA THR A 93 -5.00 3.87 12.18
C THR A 93 -4.99 5.33 12.58
N THR A 94 -3.79 5.86 12.87
CA THR A 94 -3.63 7.24 13.33
C THR A 94 -3.20 8.21 12.23
N GLY A 95 -2.71 7.70 11.10
CA GLY A 95 -2.12 8.51 10.04
C GLY A 95 -0.74 9.09 10.39
N ALA A 96 -0.15 8.65 11.50
CA ALA A 96 1.13 9.15 11.98
C ALA A 96 2.31 8.44 11.34
N TYR A 97 3.41 9.19 11.11
CA TYR A 97 4.69 8.61 10.72
C TYR A 97 5.53 8.26 11.94
N ALA A 98 6.12 7.06 11.93
CA ALA A 98 7.13 6.66 12.91
C ALA A 98 8.46 7.42 12.68
N GLU A 99 9.42 7.24 13.60
CA GLU A 99 10.76 7.83 13.46
C GLU A 99 11.49 7.30 12.24
N HIS A 100 11.35 5.99 11.97
CA HIS A 100 11.99 5.31 10.84
C HIS A 100 10.93 4.62 9.97
N GLY A 101 11.23 4.52 8.69
CA GLY A 101 10.34 3.86 7.75
C GLY A 101 10.96 3.63 6.38
N ILE A 102 10.24 2.91 5.55
CA ILE A 102 10.63 2.57 4.19
C ILE A 102 9.58 3.06 3.21
N PRO A 103 9.87 4.07 2.40
CA PRO A 103 8.95 4.55 1.38
C PRO A 103 8.63 3.48 0.34
N ALA A 104 7.35 3.23 0.09
CA ALA A 104 6.90 2.22 -0.87
C ALA A 104 7.43 2.45 -2.31
N PRO A 105 7.64 3.69 -2.81
CA PRO A 105 8.24 3.93 -4.12
C PRO A 105 9.64 3.32 -4.29
N VAL A 106 10.45 3.26 -3.22
CA VAL A 106 11.79 2.63 -3.27
C VAL A 106 11.66 1.12 -3.44
N VAL A 107 10.76 0.49 -2.67
CA VAL A 107 10.46 -0.94 -2.79
C VAL A 107 9.89 -1.27 -4.17
N ALA A 108 8.95 -0.44 -4.66
CA ALA A 108 8.35 -0.62 -5.98
C ALA A 108 9.40 -0.56 -7.10
N GLN A 109 10.36 0.36 -7.01
CA GLN A 109 11.44 0.45 -8.00
C GLN A 109 12.33 -0.79 -7.98
N TYR A 110 12.73 -1.24 -6.77
CA TYR A 110 13.48 -2.48 -6.61
C TYR A 110 12.74 -3.68 -7.20
N LEU A 111 11.46 -3.85 -6.87
CA LEU A 111 10.65 -4.96 -7.37
C LEU A 111 10.53 -4.94 -8.90
N ARG A 112 10.34 -3.77 -9.52
CA ARG A 112 10.27 -3.63 -10.99
C ARG A 112 11.56 -4.08 -11.67
N GLU A 113 12.72 -3.75 -11.14
CA GLU A 113 14.01 -4.21 -11.67
C GLU A 113 14.17 -5.73 -11.53
N ASN A 114 13.50 -6.33 -10.54
CA ASN A 114 13.41 -7.77 -10.36
C ASN A 114 12.19 -8.42 -11.06
N ARG A 115 11.58 -7.72 -12.03
CA ARG A 115 10.44 -8.19 -12.84
C ARG A 115 9.18 -8.50 -12.03
N ILE A 116 9.04 -7.89 -10.88
CA ILE A 116 7.85 -7.94 -10.04
C ILE A 116 7.19 -6.55 -10.11
N VAL A 117 6.07 -6.45 -10.82
CA VAL A 117 5.41 -5.18 -11.08
C VAL A 117 4.20 -5.02 -10.16
N PRO A 118 4.27 -4.13 -9.15
CA PRO A 118 3.06 -3.71 -8.44
C PRO A 118 2.08 -3.04 -9.42
N GLU A 119 0.79 -3.30 -9.27
CA GLU A 119 -0.24 -2.59 -10.04
C GLU A 119 -0.18 -1.09 -9.75
N LYS A 120 -0.10 -0.77 -8.46
CA LYS A 120 0.03 0.60 -7.96
C LYS A 120 0.98 0.63 -6.78
N ASN A 121 1.55 1.79 -6.55
CA ASN A 121 2.19 2.12 -5.29
C ASN A 121 1.77 3.53 -4.86
N ASP A 122 1.59 3.68 -3.59
CA ASP A 122 1.42 4.92 -2.88
C ASP A 122 2.72 5.26 -2.15
N LEU A 123 2.72 6.24 -1.26
CA LEU A 123 3.89 6.60 -0.44
C LEU A 123 4.27 5.49 0.54
N ASN A 124 3.25 4.81 1.09
CA ASN A 124 3.40 3.86 2.19
C ASN A 124 2.81 2.47 1.87
N SER A 125 2.36 2.22 0.65
CA SER A 125 1.75 0.95 0.27
C SER A 125 2.06 0.51 -1.15
N LEU A 126 1.96 -0.81 -1.38
CA LEU A 126 2.10 -1.48 -2.66
C LEU A 126 0.85 -2.31 -2.91
N LEU A 127 0.25 -2.18 -4.08
CA LEU A 127 -0.90 -2.98 -4.49
C LEU A 127 -0.49 -4.00 -5.56
N PHE A 128 -0.86 -5.26 -5.35
CA PHE A 128 -0.69 -6.34 -6.30
C PHE A 128 -2.05 -6.90 -6.70
N LEU A 129 -2.26 -7.10 -8.00
CA LEU A 129 -3.46 -7.71 -8.53
C LEU A 129 -3.25 -9.22 -8.67
N LEU A 130 -4.10 -10.00 -7.99
CA LEU A 130 -4.12 -11.45 -8.04
C LEU A 130 -5.15 -11.91 -9.08
N THR A 131 -4.72 -12.04 -10.34
CA THR A 131 -5.58 -12.56 -11.41
C THR A 131 -5.67 -14.07 -11.37
N PRO A 132 -6.67 -14.70 -12.02
CA PRO A 132 -6.78 -16.15 -12.10
C PRO A 132 -5.54 -16.87 -12.66
N GLY A 133 -4.66 -16.15 -13.39
CA GLY A 133 -3.39 -16.67 -13.88
C GLY A 133 -2.21 -16.53 -12.89
N VAL A 134 -2.46 -16.10 -11.66
CA VAL A 134 -1.41 -16.02 -10.63
C VAL A 134 -1.29 -17.37 -9.94
N GLU A 135 -0.21 -18.07 -10.22
CA GLU A 135 0.14 -19.35 -9.61
C GLU A 135 0.89 -19.15 -8.27
N ALA A 136 0.93 -20.19 -7.44
CA ALA A 136 1.66 -20.19 -6.17
C ALA A 136 3.16 -19.84 -6.34
N SER A 137 3.76 -20.22 -7.47
CA SER A 137 5.14 -19.88 -7.86
C SER A 137 5.38 -18.36 -7.91
N LYS A 138 4.41 -17.60 -8.44
CA LYS A 138 4.49 -16.13 -8.52
C LYS A 138 4.39 -15.48 -7.14
N ALA A 139 3.55 -16.04 -6.25
CA ALA A 139 3.50 -15.60 -4.85
C ALA A 139 4.86 -15.85 -4.15
N GLY A 140 5.46 -17.02 -4.38
CA GLY A 140 6.82 -17.33 -3.90
C GLY A 140 7.87 -16.36 -4.42
N THR A 141 7.77 -15.96 -5.69
CA THR A 141 8.68 -14.95 -6.29
C THR A 141 8.53 -13.60 -5.61
N LEU A 142 7.31 -13.14 -5.35
CA LEU A 142 7.06 -11.90 -4.62
C LEU A 142 7.68 -11.94 -3.21
N ILE A 143 7.41 -13.01 -2.45
CA ILE A 143 7.95 -13.17 -1.10
C ILE A 143 9.49 -13.17 -1.13
N SER A 144 10.09 -13.91 -2.05
CA SER A 144 11.55 -13.95 -2.21
C SER A 144 12.13 -12.58 -2.55
N GLY A 145 11.46 -11.80 -3.41
CA GLY A 145 11.85 -10.44 -3.74
C GLY A 145 11.79 -9.50 -2.53
N LEU A 146 10.74 -9.60 -1.72
CA LEU A 146 10.60 -8.80 -0.50
C LEU A 146 11.66 -9.17 0.55
N VAL A 147 11.96 -10.46 0.72
CA VAL A 147 13.04 -10.94 1.61
C VAL A 147 14.41 -10.45 1.14
N ALA A 148 14.66 -10.50 -0.16
CA ALA A 148 15.93 -10.01 -0.72
C ALA A 148 16.06 -8.48 -0.54
N PHE A 149 14.99 -7.71 -0.76
CA PHE A 149 14.98 -6.28 -0.44
C PHE A 149 15.30 -6.02 1.03
N LYS A 150 14.67 -6.78 1.94
CA LYS A 150 14.94 -6.67 3.37
C LYS A 150 16.42 -6.84 3.70
N ARG A 151 17.07 -7.86 3.14
CA ARG A 151 18.50 -8.10 3.35
C ARG A 151 19.36 -6.93 2.86
N LEU A 152 19.10 -6.44 1.64
CA LEU A 152 19.81 -5.28 1.09
C LEU A 152 19.63 -4.02 1.95
N HIS A 153 18.44 -3.84 2.51
CA HIS A 153 18.13 -2.73 3.42
C HIS A 153 18.86 -2.91 4.77
N ASP A 154 18.82 -4.10 5.37
CA ASP A 154 19.49 -4.41 6.64
C ASP A 154 21.00 -4.24 6.53
N ASP A 155 21.58 -4.67 5.42
CA ASP A 155 23.00 -4.54 5.10
C ASP A 155 23.39 -3.11 4.67
N ASN A 156 22.42 -2.24 4.51
CA ASN A 156 22.60 -0.89 3.97
C ASN A 156 23.42 -0.88 2.68
N ALA A 157 23.03 -1.74 1.73
CA ALA A 157 23.71 -1.92 0.46
C ALA A 157 23.82 -0.60 -0.33
N LEU A 158 24.81 -0.47 -1.21
CA LEU A 158 24.89 0.65 -2.13
C LEU A 158 23.67 0.63 -3.07
N LEU A 159 23.16 1.79 -3.40
CA LEU A 159 22.03 1.90 -4.34
C LEU A 159 22.39 1.33 -5.72
N ALA A 160 23.66 1.42 -6.11
CA ALA A 160 24.19 0.82 -7.32
C ALA A 160 24.02 -0.71 -7.37
N ASP A 161 24.08 -1.37 -6.22
CA ASP A 161 23.92 -2.82 -6.09
C ASP A 161 22.46 -3.21 -5.90
N ALA A 162 21.70 -2.40 -5.16
CA ALA A 162 20.31 -2.68 -4.84
C ALA A 162 19.35 -2.39 -5.99
N ILE A 163 19.53 -1.27 -6.70
CA ILE A 163 18.65 -0.80 -7.79
C ILE A 163 19.53 -0.29 -8.95
N PRO A 164 20.25 -1.20 -9.63
CA PRO A 164 21.30 -0.84 -10.59
C PRO A 164 20.78 -0.09 -11.82
N GLU A 165 19.62 -0.44 -12.39
CA GLU A 165 19.09 0.24 -13.57
C GLU A 165 18.67 1.69 -13.27
N PHE A 166 18.05 1.93 -12.13
CA PHE A 166 17.72 3.27 -11.67
C PHE A 166 18.99 4.08 -11.40
N TYR A 167 19.97 3.48 -10.72
CA TYR A 167 21.26 4.11 -10.42
C TYR A 167 21.99 4.53 -11.69
N GLN A 168 22.09 3.64 -12.69
CA GLN A 168 22.77 3.94 -13.95
C GLN A 168 22.23 5.17 -14.66
N ARG A 169 20.89 5.38 -14.61
CA ARG A 169 20.25 6.55 -15.21
C ARG A 169 20.50 7.86 -14.45
N ARG A 170 21.01 7.79 -13.23
CA ARG A 170 21.13 8.95 -12.31
C ARG A 170 22.42 8.91 -11.45
N GLN A 171 23.50 8.39 -11.99
CA GLN A 171 24.76 8.14 -11.27
C GLN A 171 25.28 9.38 -10.52
N THR A 172 25.27 10.54 -11.18
CA THR A 172 25.78 11.79 -10.58
C THR A 172 25.05 12.16 -9.28
N ARG A 173 23.75 11.90 -9.24
CA ARG A 173 22.92 12.24 -8.06
C ARG A 173 23.08 11.24 -6.93
N TYR A 174 23.24 9.97 -7.24
CA TYR A 174 23.18 8.87 -6.28
C TYR A 174 24.52 8.19 -6.03
N ALA A 175 25.63 8.79 -6.47
CA ALA A 175 26.96 8.25 -6.23
C ALA A 175 27.22 8.09 -4.72
N GLY A 176 27.55 6.88 -4.29
CA GLY A 176 27.82 6.54 -2.90
C GLY A 176 26.59 6.48 -1.98
N VAL A 177 25.40 6.73 -2.49
CA VAL A 177 24.16 6.65 -1.70
C VAL A 177 23.85 5.18 -1.38
N ARG A 178 23.42 4.94 -0.15
CA ARG A 178 23.03 3.62 0.36
C ARG A 178 21.53 3.50 0.52
N LEU A 179 21.02 2.28 0.42
CA LEU A 179 19.59 2.01 0.35
C LEU A 179 18.83 2.47 1.59
N ARG A 180 19.31 2.10 2.79
CA ARG A 180 18.67 2.49 4.05
C ARG A 180 18.76 3.99 4.30
N ASP A 181 19.87 4.61 3.92
CA ASP A 181 20.05 6.06 4.07
C ASP A 181 19.07 6.84 3.19
N LEU A 182 18.87 6.39 1.93
CA LEU A 182 17.87 6.94 1.02
C LEU A 182 16.45 6.78 1.58
N CYS A 183 16.12 5.58 2.07
CA CYS A 183 14.82 5.33 2.69
C CYS A 183 14.59 6.26 3.88
N GLY A 184 15.58 6.41 4.76
CA GLY A 184 15.50 7.29 5.93
C GLY A 184 15.36 8.77 5.57
N GLU A 185 16.07 9.25 4.54
CA GLU A 185 15.94 10.62 4.06
C GLU A 185 14.54 10.90 3.50
N MET A 186 14.04 10.04 2.62
CA MET A 186 12.70 10.17 2.04
C MET A 186 11.61 10.07 3.11
N HIS A 187 11.73 9.10 4.01
CA HIS A 187 10.76 8.92 5.09
C HIS A 187 10.70 10.13 6.03
N ARG A 188 11.86 10.69 6.37
CA ARG A 188 11.94 11.92 7.17
C ARG A 188 11.23 13.08 6.48
N PHE A 189 11.43 13.23 5.17
CA PHE A 189 10.72 14.24 4.40
C PHE A 189 9.20 14.03 4.45
N PHE A 190 8.70 12.79 4.29
CA PHE A 190 7.27 12.49 4.37
C PHE A 190 6.69 12.84 5.73
N ARG A 191 7.42 12.51 6.79
CA ARG A 191 7.03 12.81 8.17
C ARG A 191 7.03 14.31 8.45
N ASP A 192 8.12 15.00 8.15
CA ASP A 192 8.32 16.41 8.50
C ASP A 192 7.38 17.33 7.70
N ALA A 193 7.06 16.97 6.46
CA ALA A 193 6.08 17.66 5.63
C ALA A 193 4.63 17.16 5.85
N ASN A 194 4.43 16.12 6.65
CA ASN A 194 3.15 15.44 6.85
C ASN A 194 2.41 15.15 5.51
N VAL A 195 3.13 14.46 4.60
CA VAL A 195 2.67 14.29 3.21
C VAL A 195 1.35 13.53 3.13
N SER A 196 1.07 12.60 4.06
CA SER A 196 -0.22 11.90 4.13
C SER A 196 -1.39 12.86 4.39
N ALA A 197 -1.22 13.85 5.27
CA ALA A 197 -2.24 14.87 5.49
C ALA A 197 -2.42 15.78 4.27
N LEU A 198 -1.34 16.10 3.55
CA LEU A 198 -1.42 16.85 2.30
C LEU A 198 -2.18 16.07 1.22
N GLN A 199 -1.92 14.76 1.08
CA GLN A 199 -2.68 13.91 0.17
C GLN A 199 -4.17 13.87 0.52
N ALA A 200 -4.52 13.69 1.79
CA ALA A 200 -5.92 13.68 2.23
C ALA A 200 -6.63 15.01 1.90
N ARG A 201 -5.95 16.13 2.11
CA ARG A 201 -6.49 17.46 1.79
C ARG A 201 -6.80 17.67 0.32
N GLN A 202 -6.07 17.04 -0.60
CA GLN A 202 -6.34 17.14 -2.04
C GLN A 202 -7.72 16.60 -2.44
N PHE A 203 -8.31 15.73 -1.63
CA PHE A 203 -9.64 15.15 -1.86
C PHE A 203 -10.76 15.86 -1.12
N MET A 204 -10.45 16.91 -0.35
CA MET A 204 -11.46 17.71 0.33
C MET A 204 -12.18 18.64 -0.65
N PRO A 205 -13.50 18.82 -0.54
CA PRO A 205 -14.29 19.65 -1.45
C PRO A 205 -13.75 21.07 -1.64
N GLU A 206 -13.25 21.68 -0.56
CA GLU A 206 -12.67 23.03 -0.56
C GLU A 206 -11.35 23.16 -1.32
N HIS A 207 -10.68 22.04 -1.59
CA HIS A 207 -9.43 21.99 -2.35
C HIS A 207 -9.62 21.42 -3.76
N MET A 208 -10.83 20.95 -4.08
CA MET A 208 -11.13 20.46 -5.42
C MET A 208 -11.23 21.64 -6.39
N PRO A 209 -10.63 21.55 -7.59
CA PRO A 209 -10.76 22.56 -8.61
C PRO A 209 -12.24 22.70 -9.03
N GLU A 210 -12.66 23.92 -9.28
CA GLU A 210 -14.01 24.19 -9.79
C GLU A 210 -14.20 23.51 -11.16
N ILE A 211 -15.32 22.83 -11.34
CA ILE A 211 -15.62 22.13 -12.60
C ILE A 211 -15.94 23.17 -13.68
N ALA A 212 -15.02 23.37 -14.61
CA ALA A 212 -15.20 24.32 -15.71
C ALA A 212 -16.21 23.86 -16.76
N MET A 213 -16.28 22.55 -17.03
CA MET A 213 -17.22 21.96 -18.00
C MET A 213 -17.33 20.45 -17.80
N SER A 214 -18.37 19.84 -18.39
CA SER A 214 -18.51 18.38 -18.39
C SER A 214 -17.44 17.72 -19.29
N PRO A 215 -17.05 16.44 -19.02
CA PRO A 215 -16.16 15.69 -19.91
C PRO A 215 -16.67 15.60 -21.35
N ARG A 216 -18.01 15.52 -21.52
CA ARG A 216 -18.65 15.52 -22.85
C ARG A 216 -18.40 16.81 -23.61
N ASP A 217 -18.51 17.95 -22.93
CA ASP A 217 -18.33 19.26 -23.58
C ASP A 217 -16.86 19.52 -23.87
N ALA A 218 -15.95 19.11 -22.98
CA ALA A 218 -14.53 19.13 -23.23
C ALA A 218 -14.17 18.29 -24.47
N ALA A 219 -14.67 17.06 -24.58
CA ALA A 219 -14.45 16.21 -25.75
C ALA A 219 -14.97 16.84 -27.04
N ARG A 220 -16.18 17.47 -27.03
CA ARG A 220 -16.72 18.17 -28.19
C ARG A 220 -15.87 19.35 -28.64
N ARG A 221 -15.29 20.10 -27.70
CA ARG A 221 -14.40 21.23 -28.01
C ARG A 221 -13.07 20.74 -28.58
N LEU A 222 -12.49 19.69 -28.00
CA LEU A 222 -11.26 19.05 -28.50
C LEU A 222 -11.42 18.58 -29.95
N ILE A 223 -12.55 17.93 -30.30
CA ILE A 223 -12.88 17.51 -31.67
C ILE A 223 -12.93 18.70 -32.62
N ARG A 224 -13.32 19.87 -32.15
CA ARG A 224 -13.36 21.11 -32.92
C ARG A 224 -12.06 21.90 -32.91
N ASN A 225 -10.98 21.38 -32.35
CA ASN A 225 -9.69 22.05 -32.12
C ASN A 225 -9.80 23.36 -31.31
N ASP A 226 -10.80 23.43 -30.40
CA ASP A 226 -10.98 24.53 -29.46
C ASP A 226 -10.23 24.23 -28.17
N PHE A 227 -8.89 24.24 -28.24
CA PHE A 227 -8.01 23.84 -27.14
C PHE A 227 -8.02 24.85 -25.99
N ASP A 228 -8.08 26.14 -26.30
CA ASP A 228 -8.05 27.19 -25.27
C ASP A 228 -9.26 27.14 -24.34
N ALA A 229 -10.39 26.66 -24.84
CA ALA A 229 -11.59 26.48 -24.04
C ALA A 229 -11.68 25.08 -23.37
N ALA A 230 -10.86 24.12 -23.77
CA ALA A 230 -10.86 22.76 -23.24
C ALA A 230 -9.87 22.55 -22.09
N PHE A 231 -8.88 23.41 -21.97
CA PHE A 231 -7.85 23.36 -20.91
C PHE A 231 -7.90 24.61 -20.04
N ARG A 232 -7.77 24.41 -18.76
CA ARG A 232 -7.61 25.48 -17.80
C ARG A 232 -6.45 25.15 -16.90
N GLU A 233 -5.52 26.09 -16.77
CA GLU A 233 -4.45 25.99 -15.79
C GLU A 233 -5.02 26.21 -14.40
N VAL A 234 -4.72 25.32 -13.46
CA VAL A 234 -5.11 25.42 -12.05
C VAL A 234 -3.85 25.34 -11.21
N ASP A 235 -3.72 26.27 -10.28
CA ASP A 235 -2.70 26.16 -9.25
C ASP A 235 -3.02 24.97 -8.35
N VAL A 236 -2.13 24.00 -8.36
CA VAL A 236 -2.17 22.88 -7.43
C VAL A 236 -1.24 23.26 -6.28
N LEU A 237 -1.84 23.64 -5.16
CA LEU A 237 -1.12 23.97 -3.93
C LEU A 237 -0.54 22.73 -3.26
#